data_4dca15cdbaa319bcfc922a7db2e259cf
#
_entry.id   4dca15cdbaa319bcfc922a7db2e259cf
#
_cell.length_a   1.000
_cell.length_b   1.000
_cell.length_c   1.000
_cell.angle_alpha   90.00
_cell.angle_beta   90.00
_cell.angle_gamma   90.00
#
_symmetry.space_group_name_H-M   'P 1'
#
loop_
_entity.id
_entity.type
_entity.pdbx_description
1 polymer ?
#
loop_
_entity_poly.entity_id
_entity_poly.type
_entity_poly.pdbx_seq_one_letter_code
_entity_poly.pdbx_strand_id
1 'polypeptide(L)'
;TAAAARVGEECILRNPNHRGDEEYCFFLAVTFPASQLRIIDYNRVVRDLNGMTPAEFVEALRTDFEVEKIGGEVYRPARLHNFAMYLDGAWYSLTAREGTYDDDDPIGVLDVTVLSNRVLDKLLDIKDLRTSKRIDFVGGIRGLGELRRRVDSGEMKVAFALYPVSMKQLIDIADTGNIMPPKTTWFEPKLRSGVVIHSFEEGK
;
A
#
# COMPACT_ATOMS: atom_id res chain seq x y z
N THR A 1 8.40 -3.65 16.20
CA THR A 1 8.24 -3.13 17.58
C THR A 1 7.21 -3.92 18.35
N ALA A 2 5.94 -4.05 17.93
CA ALA A 2 4.89 -4.75 18.68
C ALA A 2 5.26 -6.21 19.05
N ALA A 3 5.89 -6.96 18.13
CA ALA A 3 6.36 -8.32 18.41
C ALA A 3 7.48 -8.33 19.43
N ALA A 4 8.46 -7.40 19.34
CA ALA A 4 9.54 -7.28 20.29
C ALA A 4 9.03 -6.92 21.69
N ALA A 5 8.07 -6.00 21.81
CA ALA A 5 7.43 -5.64 23.07
C ALA A 5 6.77 -6.86 23.74
N ARG A 6 5.97 -7.65 22.99
CA ARG A 6 5.35 -8.87 23.53
C ARG A 6 6.37 -9.90 24.01
N VAL A 7 7.43 -10.13 23.23
CA VAL A 7 8.49 -11.06 23.65
C VAL A 7 9.20 -10.54 24.91
N GLY A 8 9.49 -9.24 24.99
CA GLY A 8 10.05 -8.62 26.19
C GLY A 8 9.15 -8.83 27.41
N GLU A 9 7.84 -8.56 27.30
CA GLU A 9 6.87 -8.80 28.36
C GLU A 9 6.84 -10.26 28.82
N GLU A 10 6.87 -11.23 27.89
CA GLU A 10 6.93 -12.64 28.22
C GLU A 10 8.25 -13.02 28.93
N CYS A 11 9.37 -12.44 28.52
CA CYS A 11 10.67 -12.67 29.19
C CYS A 11 10.69 -12.10 30.59
N ILE A 12 10.12 -10.90 30.80
CA ILE A 12 9.95 -10.29 32.13
C ILE A 12 9.16 -11.21 33.04
N LEU A 13 8.01 -11.72 32.60
CA LEU A 13 7.16 -12.61 33.37
C LEU A 13 7.83 -13.94 33.76
N ARG A 14 8.78 -14.41 32.93
CA ARG A 14 9.52 -15.65 33.18
C ARG A 14 10.77 -15.48 34.03
N ASN A 15 11.25 -14.26 34.19
CA ASN A 15 12.47 -13.97 34.98
C ASN A 15 12.11 -13.38 36.35
N PRO A 16 12.14 -14.20 37.45
CA PRO A 16 11.85 -13.71 38.80
C PRO A 16 12.91 -12.72 39.32
N ASN A 17 14.08 -12.64 38.68
CA ASN A 17 15.17 -11.74 39.04
C ASN A 17 15.30 -10.56 38.05
N HIS A 18 14.22 -10.21 37.35
CA HIS A 18 14.21 -9.12 36.40
C HIS A 18 14.63 -7.78 37.03
N ARG A 19 15.54 -7.08 36.37
CA ARG A 19 16.14 -5.80 36.82
C ARG A 19 15.89 -4.64 35.87
N GLY A 20 15.54 -4.91 34.62
CA GLY A 20 15.24 -3.90 33.57
C GLY A 20 16.44 -3.55 32.70
N ASP A 21 17.59 -4.19 32.91
CA ASP A 21 18.83 -4.01 32.12
C ASP A 21 19.14 -5.21 31.21
N GLU A 22 18.25 -6.20 31.17
CA GLU A 22 18.41 -7.38 30.33
C GLU A 22 18.14 -7.06 28.84
N GLU A 23 18.82 -7.79 27.94
CA GLU A 23 18.77 -7.57 26.48
C GLU A 23 17.35 -7.62 25.91
N TYR A 24 16.46 -8.41 26.46
CA TYR A 24 15.05 -8.46 26.03
C TYR A 24 14.24 -7.21 26.40
N CYS A 25 14.76 -6.29 27.21
CA CYS A 25 14.16 -4.99 27.49
C CYS A 25 14.39 -3.98 26.35
N PHE A 26 15.27 -4.31 25.42
CA PHE A 26 15.66 -3.44 24.31
C PHE A 26 15.31 -4.07 22.96
N PHE A 27 15.24 -3.27 21.93
CA PHE A 27 15.17 -3.72 20.55
C PHE A 27 15.96 -2.78 19.65
N LEU A 28 16.45 -3.32 18.54
CA LEU A 28 17.15 -2.52 17.54
C LEU A 28 16.17 -1.56 16.86
N ALA A 29 16.44 -0.28 16.96
CA ALA A 29 15.72 0.78 16.26
C ALA A 29 16.68 1.58 15.38
N VAL A 30 16.19 1.94 14.18
CA VAL A 30 16.89 2.86 13.28
C VAL A 30 15.99 4.05 13.03
N THR A 31 16.47 5.23 13.36
CA THR A 31 15.73 6.48 13.16
C THR A 31 16.34 7.27 12.00
N PHE A 32 15.45 7.84 11.17
CA PHE A 32 15.82 8.72 10.08
C PHE A 32 15.13 10.07 10.22
N PRO A 33 15.77 11.17 9.88
CA PRO A 33 15.04 12.41 9.60
C PRO A 33 14.03 12.19 8.49
N ALA A 34 12.80 12.72 8.64
CA ALA A 34 11.75 12.57 7.64
C ALA A 34 12.20 13.05 6.24
N SER A 35 13.08 14.06 6.19
CA SER A 35 13.65 14.57 4.94
C SER A 35 14.58 13.60 4.21
N GLN A 36 15.06 12.56 4.86
CA GLN A 36 15.89 11.51 4.27
C GLN A 36 15.09 10.29 3.80
N LEU A 37 13.79 10.25 4.08
CA LEU A 37 12.89 9.19 3.65
C LEU A 37 12.04 9.66 2.49
N ARG A 38 11.93 8.81 1.47
CA ARG A 38 11.00 9.00 0.36
C ARG A 38 9.97 7.90 0.39
N ILE A 39 8.71 8.28 0.40
CA ILE A 39 7.60 7.35 0.18
C ILE A 39 7.24 7.43 -1.31
N ILE A 40 7.25 6.30 -1.98
CA ILE A 40 6.82 6.17 -3.36
C ILE A 40 5.59 5.28 -3.45
N ASP A 41 4.91 5.36 -4.59
CA ASP A 41 3.68 4.64 -4.86
C ASP A 41 3.84 3.12 -4.76
N TYR A 42 2.79 2.46 -4.34
CA TYR A 42 2.67 1.01 -4.36
C TYR A 42 1.46 0.66 -5.22
N ASN A 43 1.70 0.19 -6.44
CA ASN A 43 0.69 0.02 -7.48
C ASN A 43 0.05 -1.38 -7.44
N ARG A 44 -1.10 -1.54 -8.09
CA ARG A 44 -1.85 -2.80 -8.15
C ARG A 44 -2.01 -3.26 -9.59
N VAL A 45 -1.97 -4.57 -9.78
CA VAL A 45 -2.29 -5.22 -11.05
C VAL A 45 -3.24 -6.38 -10.79
N VAL A 46 -4.25 -6.55 -11.63
CA VAL A 46 -5.31 -7.54 -11.43
C VAL A 46 -5.46 -8.40 -12.68
N ARG A 47 -5.66 -9.70 -12.48
CA ARG A 47 -5.65 -10.73 -13.53
C ARG A 47 -6.89 -10.73 -14.42
N ASP A 48 -8.03 -10.31 -13.91
CA ASP A 48 -9.31 -10.35 -14.61
C ASP A 48 -10.23 -9.21 -14.17
N LEU A 49 -11.32 -9.03 -14.86
CA LEU A 49 -12.32 -8.01 -14.59
C LEU A 49 -13.61 -8.58 -13.98
N ASN A 50 -13.54 -9.72 -13.31
CA ASN A 50 -14.70 -10.36 -12.69
C ASN A 50 -15.85 -10.61 -13.69
N GLY A 51 -15.50 -11.10 -14.89
CA GLY A 51 -16.45 -11.41 -15.96
C GLY A 51 -16.88 -10.22 -16.82
N MET A 52 -16.53 -9.00 -16.47
CA MET A 52 -16.85 -7.81 -17.27
C MET A 52 -15.91 -7.67 -18.47
N THR A 53 -16.44 -7.13 -19.55
CA THR A 53 -15.64 -6.59 -20.65
C THR A 53 -14.94 -5.29 -20.23
N PRO A 54 -13.88 -4.85 -20.92
CA PRO A 54 -13.22 -3.57 -20.64
C PRO A 54 -14.20 -2.37 -20.68
N ALA A 55 -15.17 -2.37 -21.60
CA ALA A 55 -16.14 -1.29 -21.73
C ALA A 55 -17.12 -1.26 -20.55
N GLU A 56 -17.63 -2.43 -20.13
CA GLU A 56 -18.52 -2.54 -18.97
C GLU A 56 -17.79 -2.14 -17.68
N PHE A 57 -16.52 -2.52 -17.55
CA PHE A 57 -15.73 -2.13 -16.39
C PHE A 57 -15.49 -0.61 -16.31
N VAL A 58 -15.15 0.02 -17.44
CA VAL A 58 -15.01 1.49 -17.52
C VAL A 58 -16.32 2.18 -17.16
N GLU A 59 -17.46 1.67 -17.63
CA GLU A 59 -18.77 2.25 -17.32
C GLU A 59 -19.13 2.07 -15.83
N ALA A 60 -18.86 0.91 -15.25
CA ALA A 60 -19.08 0.65 -13.82
C ALA A 60 -18.26 1.59 -12.91
N LEU A 61 -17.04 1.93 -13.33
CA LEU A 61 -16.17 2.87 -12.59
C LEU A 61 -16.78 4.28 -12.51
N ARG A 62 -17.59 4.70 -13.48
CA ARG A 62 -18.19 6.06 -13.52
C ARG A 62 -19.14 6.35 -12.37
N THR A 63 -19.61 5.33 -11.68
CA THR A 63 -20.42 5.48 -10.48
C THR A 63 -19.64 6.21 -9.36
N ASP A 64 -18.40 5.81 -9.15
CA ASP A 64 -17.59 6.31 -8.02
C ASP A 64 -16.46 7.26 -8.49
N PHE A 65 -16.17 7.32 -9.81
CA PHE A 65 -15.07 8.11 -10.37
C PHE A 65 -15.50 8.94 -11.58
N GLU A 66 -14.83 10.06 -11.77
CA GLU A 66 -14.74 10.69 -13.08
C GLU A 66 -13.68 9.97 -13.90
N VAL A 67 -14.07 9.44 -15.06
CA VAL A 67 -13.21 8.61 -15.89
C VAL A 67 -12.92 9.33 -17.21
N GLU A 68 -11.64 9.63 -17.43
CA GLU A 68 -11.13 10.23 -18.65
C GLU A 68 -10.16 9.27 -19.35
N LYS A 69 -10.38 9.03 -20.66
CA LYS A 69 -9.44 8.23 -21.47
C LYS A 69 -8.29 9.11 -21.94
N ILE A 70 -7.09 8.83 -21.53
CA ILE A 70 -5.86 9.55 -21.91
C ILE A 70 -5.28 9.00 -23.23
N GLY A 71 -5.34 7.68 -23.42
CA GLY A 71 -4.79 7.03 -24.61
C GLY A 71 -3.50 6.25 -24.34
N GLY A 72 -2.61 6.21 -25.33
CA GLY A 72 -1.38 5.40 -25.25
C GLY A 72 -0.23 6.02 -24.44
N GLU A 73 -0.30 7.30 -24.11
CA GLU A 73 0.73 7.97 -23.32
C GLU A 73 0.59 7.64 -21.84
N VAL A 74 1.75 7.48 -21.18
CA VAL A 74 1.78 7.15 -19.74
C VAL A 74 1.20 8.28 -18.93
N TYR A 75 0.13 8.00 -18.19
CA TYR A 75 -0.47 8.91 -17.24
C TYR A 75 -0.02 8.58 -15.81
N ARG A 76 0.40 9.60 -15.06
CA ARG A 76 0.76 9.49 -13.64
C ARG A 76 -0.21 10.30 -12.80
N PRO A 77 -0.75 9.74 -11.69
CA PRO A 77 -1.57 10.50 -10.76
C PRO A 77 -0.84 11.76 -10.28
N ALA A 78 -1.53 12.89 -10.31
CA ALA A 78 -0.94 14.19 -9.98
C ALA A 78 -1.24 14.64 -8.55
N ARG A 79 -2.25 14.06 -7.91
CA ARG A 79 -2.74 14.44 -6.57
C ARG A 79 -3.45 13.29 -5.89
N LEU A 80 -3.74 13.45 -4.61
CA LEU A 80 -4.61 12.56 -3.84
C LEU A 80 -5.99 12.43 -4.53
N HIS A 81 -6.60 11.25 -4.43
CA HIS A 81 -7.88 10.87 -5.05
C HIS A 81 -7.88 10.88 -6.58
N ASN A 82 -6.70 10.95 -7.18
CA ASN A 82 -6.51 10.74 -8.60
C ASN A 82 -5.67 9.50 -8.83
N PHE A 83 -6.17 8.59 -9.68
CA PHE A 83 -5.55 7.31 -10.01
C PHE A 83 -5.26 7.25 -11.49
N ALA A 84 -4.24 6.51 -11.88
CA ALA A 84 -4.08 6.08 -13.25
C ALA A 84 -4.49 4.62 -13.40
N MET A 85 -5.26 4.32 -14.42
CA MET A 85 -5.59 2.94 -14.79
C MET A 85 -5.04 2.65 -16.18
N TYR A 86 -4.40 1.49 -16.34
CA TYR A 86 -4.04 0.98 -17.65
C TYR A 86 -4.89 -0.25 -17.97
N LEU A 87 -5.65 -0.17 -19.04
CA LEU A 87 -6.58 -1.20 -19.45
C LEU A 87 -6.68 -1.20 -20.99
N ASP A 88 -6.59 -2.40 -21.59
CA ASP A 88 -6.84 -2.63 -23.03
C ASP A 88 -6.07 -1.65 -23.94
N GLY A 89 -4.75 -1.51 -23.68
CA GLY A 89 -3.85 -0.69 -24.49
C GLY A 89 -3.94 0.82 -24.23
N ALA A 90 -4.75 1.28 -23.28
CA ALA A 90 -4.95 2.70 -23.00
C ALA A 90 -4.80 3.05 -21.52
N TRP A 91 -4.27 4.25 -21.25
CA TRP A 91 -4.31 4.88 -19.93
C TRP A 91 -5.59 5.67 -19.74
N TYR A 92 -6.06 5.67 -18.51
CA TYR A 92 -7.22 6.43 -18.04
C TYR A 92 -6.83 7.20 -16.78
N SER A 93 -7.36 8.41 -16.64
CA SER A 93 -7.40 9.14 -15.37
C SER A 93 -8.72 8.82 -14.67
N LEU A 94 -8.62 8.43 -13.39
CA LEU A 94 -9.77 8.21 -12.53
C LEU A 94 -9.67 9.21 -11.38
N THR A 95 -10.65 10.12 -11.27
CA THR A 95 -10.74 11.02 -10.12
C THR A 95 -11.92 10.60 -9.25
N ALA A 96 -11.65 10.28 -8.00
CA ALA A 96 -12.68 9.85 -7.07
C ALA A 96 -13.70 10.97 -6.82
N ARG A 97 -15.00 10.63 -6.85
CA ARG A 97 -16.06 11.59 -6.58
C ARG A 97 -16.18 11.87 -5.08
N GLU A 98 -16.70 13.05 -4.74
CA GLU A 98 -17.08 13.36 -3.36
C GLU A 98 -18.00 12.27 -2.80
N GLY A 99 -17.82 11.92 -1.52
CA GLY A 99 -18.55 10.84 -0.84
C GLY A 99 -18.03 9.43 -1.12
N THR A 100 -16.96 9.26 -1.93
CA THR A 100 -16.28 7.97 -2.09
C THR A 100 -15.17 7.74 -1.06
N TYR A 101 -14.73 8.78 -0.40
CA TYR A 101 -13.73 8.81 0.68
C TYR A 101 -14.25 9.64 1.85
N ASP A 102 -13.58 9.56 2.99
CA ASP A 102 -13.90 10.27 4.22
C ASP A 102 -12.65 11.04 4.67
N ASP A 103 -12.70 12.37 4.55
CA ASP A 103 -11.57 13.25 4.90
C ASP A 103 -11.30 13.30 6.40
N ASP A 104 -12.28 12.94 7.23
CA ASP A 104 -12.16 12.91 8.70
C ASP A 104 -11.62 11.56 9.21
N ASP A 105 -11.63 10.50 8.39
CA ASP A 105 -11.03 9.21 8.72
C ASP A 105 -9.63 9.07 8.11
N PRO A 106 -8.55 8.99 8.93
CA PRO A 106 -7.19 8.88 8.43
C PRO A 106 -6.92 7.62 7.60
N ILE A 107 -7.77 6.59 7.70
CA ILE A 107 -7.72 5.39 6.83
C ILE A 107 -8.66 5.53 5.64
N GLY A 108 -9.86 6.08 5.85
CA GLY A 108 -10.88 6.27 4.81
C GLY A 108 -10.45 7.23 3.69
N VAL A 109 -9.62 8.22 4.03
CA VAL A 109 -9.08 9.20 3.07
C VAL A 109 -7.99 8.65 2.15
N LEU A 110 -7.41 7.48 2.47
CA LEU A 110 -6.30 6.93 1.69
C LEU A 110 -6.75 6.41 0.32
N ASP A 111 -6.00 6.73 -0.71
CA ASP A 111 -6.21 6.20 -2.07
C ASP A 111 -6.27 4.67 -2.11
N VAL A 112 -5.45 4.01 -1.30
CA VAL A 112 -5.49 2.54 -1.19
C VAL A 112 -6.80 2.03 -0.65
N THR A 113 -7.44 2.74 0.29
CA THR A 113 -8.73 2.40 0.86
C THR A 113 -9.85 2.65 -0.15
N VAL A 114 -9.82 3.81 -0.81
CA VAL A 114 -10.78 4.15 -1.87
C VAL A 114 -10.74 3.10 -2.98
N LEU A 115 -9.55 2.79 -3.52
CA LEU A 115 -9.39 1.77 -4.56
C LEU A 115 -9.86 0.39 -4.08
N SER A 116 -9.52 0.01 -2.85
CA SER A 116 -9.92 -1.29 -2.30
C SER A 116 -11.44 -1.42 -2.20
N ASN A 117 -12.11 -0.42 -1.63
CA ASN A 117 -13.54 -0.49 -1.37
C ASN A 117 -14.38 -0.29 -2.65
N ARG A 118 -13.98 0.67 -3.51
CA ARG A 118 -14.80 1.06 -4.66
C ARG A 118 -14.52 0.24 -5.92
N VAL A 119 -13.32 -0.33 -6.05
CA VAL A 119 -12.93 -1.09 -7.23
C VAL A 119 -12.65 -2.55 -6.92
N LEU A 120 -11.70 -2.83 -6.01
CA LEU A 120 -11.24 -4.20 -5.80
C LEU A 120 -12.31 -5.08 -5.16
N ASP A 121 -12.98 -4.60 -4.12
CA ASP A 121 -14.08 -5.34 -3.49
C ASP A 121 -15.38 -5.21 -4.32
N LYS A 122 -15.86 -3.99 -4.54
CA LYS A 122 -17.17 -3.72 -5.12
C LYS A 122 -17.34 -4.26 -6.55
N LEU A 123 -16.34 -4.05 -7.42
CA LEU A 123 -16.42 -4.42 -8.85
C LEU A 123 -15.71 -5.73 -9.17
N LEU A 124 -14.54 -5.96 -8.55
CA LEU A 124 -13.70 -7.11 -8.87
C LEU A 124 -13.86 -8.27 -7.88
N ASP A 125 -14.67 -8.12 -6.81
CA ASP A 125 -14.90 -9.13 -5.75
C ASP A 125 -13.59 -9.67 -5.15
N ILE A 126 -12.62 -8.75 -4.94
CA ILE A 126 -11.33 -9.04 -4.26
C ILE A 126 -11.40 -8.45 -2.86
N LYS A 127 -11.83 -9.26 -1.89
CA LYS A 127 -12.07 -8.83 -0.49
C LYS A 127 -10.82 -8.87 0.38
N ASP A 128 -9.94 -9.85 0.20
CA ASP A 128 -8.69 -9.95 0.94
C ASP A 128 -7.49 -9.85 -0.01
N LEU A 129 -6.80 -8.72 0.07
CA LEU A 129 -5.63 -8.42 -0.75
C LEU A 129 -4.40 -9.27 -0.41
N ARG A 130 -4.37 -9.93 0.76
CA ARG A 130 -3.23 -10.72 1.23
C ARG A 130 -3.27 -12.15 0.71
N THR A 131 -4.46 -12.69 0.51
CA THR A 131 -4.67 -14.10 0.14
C THR A 131 -5.11 -14.28 -1.30
N SER A 132 -5.69 -13.25 -1.93
CA SER A 132 -6.17 -13.32 -3.30
C SER A 132 -5.00 -13.49 -4.29
N LYS A 133 -5.10 -14.51 -5.14
CA LYS A 133 -4.16 -14.77 -6.25
C LYS A 133 -4.51 -13.97 -7.52
N ARG A 134 -5.61 -13.22 -7.52
CA ARG A 134 -6.06 -12.41 -8.65
C ARG A 134 -5.42 -11.02 -8.67
N ILE A 135 -4.78 -10.60 -7.59
CA ILE A 135 -4.10 -9.31 -7.46
C ILE A 135 -2.62 -9.50 -7.17
N ASP A 136 -1.79 -8.60 -7.67
CA ASP A 136 -0.39 -8.48 -7.32
C ASP A 136 0.01 -7.01 -7.20
N PHE A 137 1.19 -6.75 -6.64
CA PHE A 137 1.64 -5.43 -6.24
C PHE A 137 2.94 -5.06 -6.95
N VAL A 138 3.02 -3.82 -7.44
CA VAL A 138 4.18 -3.29 -8.14
C VAL A 138 4.68 -2.04 -7.43
N GLY A 139 5.85 -2.13 -6.78
CA GLY A 139 6.47 -0.94 -6.16
C GLY A 139 6.83 0.11 -7.22
N GLY A 140 6.59 1.37 -6.91
CA GLY A 140 6.81 2.50 -7.81
C GLY A 140 8.25 2.64 -8.32
N ILE A 141 9.23 2.02 -7.64
CA ILE A 141 10.61 1.94 -8.11
C ILE A 141 10.75 1.28 -9.50
N ARG A 142 9.81 0.40 -9.87
CA ARG A 142 9.78 -0.23 -11.20
C ARG A 142 9.19 0.67 -12.29
N GLY A 143 8.59 1.79 -11.89
CA GLY A 143 7.94 2.73 -12.80
C GLY A 143 6.63 2.22 -13.41
N LEU A 144 5.91 3.13 -14.06
CA LEU A 144 4.60 2.82 -14.68
C LEU A 144 4.71 1.95 -15.93
N GLY A 145 5.89 1.91 -16.56
CA GLY A 145 6.16 1.03 -17.68
C GLY A 145 6.00 -0.46 -17.34
N GLU A 146 6.29 -0.84 -16.09
CA GLU A 146 6.09 -2.22 -15.63
C GLU A 146 4.59 -2.58 -15.55
N LEU A 147 3.73 -1.64 -15.16
CA LEU A 147 2.28 -1.84 -15.17
C LEU A 147 1.77 -2.15 -16.57
N ARG A 148 2.17 -1.30 -17.54
CA ARG A 148 1.85 -1.49 -18.95
C ARG A 148 2.36 -2.84 -19.46
N ARG A 149 3.63 -3.17 -19.20
CA ARG A 149 4.23 -4.43 -19.65
C ARG A 149 3.42 -5.65 -19.16
N ARG A 150 3.02 -5.67 -17.88
CA ARG A 150 2.27 -6.79 -17.30
C ARG A 150 0.86 -6.93 -17.88
N VAL A 151 0.25 -5.84 -18.28
CA VAL A 151 -1.07 -5.88 -18.94
C VAL A 151 -0.92 -6.27 -20.41
N ASP A 152 0.00 -5.64 -21.15
CA ASP A 152 0.22 -5.91 -22.58
C ASP A 152 0.70 -7.35 -22.84
N SER A 153 1.42 -7.96 -21.90
CA SER A 153 1.83 -9.36 -21.98
C SER A 153 0.71 -10.37 -21.74
N GLY A 154 -0.45 -9.91 -21.29
CA GLY A 154 -1.57 -10.78 -20.90
C GLY A 154 -1.41 -11.43 -19.52
N GLU A 155 -0.35 -11.14 -18.77
CA GLU A 155 -0.15 -11.60 -17.40
C GLU A 155 -1.23 -11.06 -16.47
N MET A 156 -1.59 -9.80 -16.68
CA MET A 156 -2.63 -9.08 -15.96
C MET A 156 -3.61 -8.45 -16.94
N LYS A 157 -4.83 -8.17 -16.48
CA LYS A 157 -5.86 -7.57 -17.31
C LYS A 157 -5.96 -6.05 -17.13
N VAL A 158 -5.74 -5.58 -15.92
CA VAL A 158 -5.80 -4.15 -15.57
C VAL A 158 -4.74 -3.81 -14.53
N ALA A 159 -4.24 -2.59 -14.59
CA ALA A 159 -3.29 -2.03 -13.63
C ALA A 159 -3.77 -0.68 -13.10
N PHE A 160 -3.46 -0.40 -11.83
CA PHE A 160 -3.77 0.86 -11.17
C PHE A 160 -2.49 1.44 -10.56
N ALA A 161 -2.20 2.69 -10.92
CA ALA A 161 -1.19 3.48 -10.23
C ALA A 161 -1.87 4.46 -9.27
N LEU A 162 -1.29 4.58 -8.07
CA LEU A 162 -1.80 5.42 -7.01
C LEU A 162 -0.88 6.63 -6.80
N TYR A 163 -1.45 7.69 -6.24
CA TYR A 163 -0.63 8.77 -5.71
C TYR A 163 0.09 8.30 -4.44
N PRO A 164 1.37 8.64 -4.22
CA PRO A 164 2.09 8.23 -3.02
C PRO A 164 1.47 8.79 -1.75
N VAL A 165 1.42 7.99 -0.70
CA VAL A 165 1.02 8.45 0.63
C VAL A 165 2.05 9.47 1.15
N SER A 166 1.57 10.54 1.75
CA SER A 166 2.42 11.55 2.36
C SER A 166 2.95 11.11 3.73
N MET A 167 4.07 11.71 4.17
CA MET A 167 4.59 11.50 5.52
C MET A 167 3.57 11.95 6.58
N LYS A 168 2.81 13.03 6.30
CA LYS A 168 1.76 13.50 7.20
C LYS A 168 0.68 12.45 7.41
N GLN A 169 0.14 11.86 6.34
CA GLN A 169 -0.86 10.79 6.46
C GLN A 169 -0.34 9.58 7.26
N LEU A 170 0.93 9.22 7.08
CA LEU A 170 1.55 8.15 7.86
C LEU A 170 1.57 8.47 9.36
N ILE A 171 1.95 9.70 9.71
CA ILE A 171 2.00 10.18 11.10
C ILE A 171 0.59 10.24 11.69
N ASP A 172 -0.37 10.83 10.99
CA ASP A 172 -1.76 10.94 11.44
C ASP A 172 -2.37 9.56 11.78
N ILE A 173 -2.09 8.54 10.95
CA ILE A 173 -2.53 7.16 11.20
C ILE A 173 -1.86 6.57 12.44
N ALA A 174 -0.56 6.81 12.62
CA ALA A 174 0.16 6.32 13.80
C ALA A 174 -0.32 6.99 15.09
N ASP A 175 -0.52 8.30 15.07
CA ASP A 175 -0.95 9.09 16.23
C ASP A 175 -2.38 8.75 16.68
N THR A 176 -3.24 8.34 15.74
CA THR A 176 -4.59 7.86 16.05
C THR A 176 -4.65 6.39 16.49
N GLY A 177 -3.49 5.71 16.59
CA GLY A 177 -3.42 4.28 16.96
C GLY A 177 -3.95 3.32 15.90
N ASN A 178 -4.20 3.81 14.70
CA ASN A 178 -4.66 3.00 13.57
C ASN A 178 -3.51 2.21 12.92
N ILE A 179 -3.87 1.20 12.15
CA ILE A 179 -2.91 0.37 11.40
C ILE A 179 -3.05 0.67 9.92
N MET A 180 -1.93 1.04 9.30
CA MET A 180 -1.86 1.25 7.85
C MET A 180 -2.30 -0.01 7.09
N PRO A 181 -3.18 0.10 6.08
CA PRO A 181 -3.51 -1.03 5.21
C PRO A 181 -2.27 -1.65 4.57
N PRO A 182 -2.27 -2.97 4.26
CA PRO A 182 -1.11 -3.63 3.68
C PRO A 182 -0.73 -3.06 2.32
N LYS A 183 0.58 -3.03 2.01
CA LYS A 183 1.09 -2.57 0.72
C LYS A 183 0.68 -1.14 0.34
N THR A 184 0.63 -0.25 1.33
CA THR A 184 0.30 1.17 1.16
C THR A 184 1.51 2.00 0.83
N THR A 185 2.65 1.72 1.45
CA THR A 185 3.88 2.51 1.34
C THR A 185 5.05 1.70 0.82
N TRP A 186 5.86 2.32 -0.02
CA TRP A 186 7.17 1.85 -0.37
C TRP A 186 8.20 2.89 0.06
N PHE A 187 8.97 2.58 1.10
CA PHE A 187 10.02 3.46 1.61
C PHE A 187 11.33 3.29 0.85
N GLU A 188 11.98 4.41 0.56
CA GLU A 188 13.38 4.48 0.14
C GLU A 188 14.15 5.47 1.05
N PRO A 189 15.39 5.11 1.47
CA PRO A 189 16.13 3.88 1.18
C PRO A 189 15.58 2.66 1.95
N LYS A 190 15.82 1.46 1.42
CA LYS A 190 15.52 0.20 2.10
C LYS A 190 16.64 -0.17 3.05
N LEU A 191 16.30 -0.47 4.30
CA LEU A 191 17.22 -1.06 5.25
C LEU A 191 17.59 -2.48 4.82
N ARG A 192 18.86 -2.83 4.97
CA ARG A 192 19.34 -4.21 4.74
C ARG A 192 19.12 -5.01 6.00
N SER A 193 18.46 -6.15 5.88
CA SER A 193 18.30 -7.10 6.99
C SER A 193 19.61 -7.85 7.26
N GLY A 194 19.87 -8.15 8.53
CA GLY A 194 20.99 -8.99 8.96
C GLY A 194 22.37 -8.31 8.99
N VAL A 195 22.48 -7.01 8.72
CA VAL A 195 23.73 -6.25 8.86
C VAL A 195 24.04 -6.01 10.34
N VAL A 196 23.01 -5.75 11.12
CA VAL A 196 23.07 -5.66 12.59
C VAL A 196 21.96 -6.53 13.14
N ILE A 197 22.27 -7.30 14.19
CA ILE A 197 21.36 -8.20 14.88
C ILE A 197 21.42 -7.88 16.36
N HIS A 198 20.27 -7.78 17.00
CA HIS A 198 20.16 -7.70 18.46
C HIS A 198 19.57 -9.03 18.97
N SER A 199 20.32 -9.72 19.82
CA SER A 199 19.89 -10.97 20.46
C SER A 199 19.24 -10.65 21.81
N PHE A 200 18.16 -11.34 22.14
CA PHE A 200 17.54 -11.27 23.47
C PHE A 200 18.19 -12.22 24.49
N GLU A 201 19.11 -13.07 24.03
CA GLU A 201 19.91 -13.91 24.92
C GLU A 201 21.09 -13.10 25.44
N GLU A 202 21.31 -13.12 26.75
CA GLU A 202 22.52 -12.56 27.35
C GLU A 202 23.73 -13.35 26.79
N GLY A 203 24.70 -12.61 26.27
CA GLY A 203 25.92 -13.21 25.72
C GLY A 203 26.59 -14.10 26.75
N LYS A 204 26.77 -15.38 26.37
CA LYS A 204 27.62 -16.30 27.12
C LYS A 204 29.07 -15.94 26.90
#